data_020ae6887e8794580cdecbcfd70d35af
#
_entry.id   020ae6887e8794580cdecbcfd70d35af
#
_cell.length_a   1.000
_cell.length_b   1.000
_cell.length_c   1.000
_cell.angle_alpha   90.00
_cell.angle_beta   90.00
_cell.angle_gamma   90.00
#
_symmetry.space_group_name_H-M   'P 1'
#
loop_
_entity.id
_entity.type
_entity.pdbx_description
1 polymer ?
#
loop_
_entity_poly.entity_id
_entity_poly.type
_entity_poly.pdbx_seq_one_letter_code
_entity_poly.pdbx_strand_id
1 'polypeptide(L)'
;MIERTLEDFRKHTEAEYPKEACGFIVGVGKKERYFPANNIAELADKYFIIDPVSYAEAEDMGTILGICHSHPNEGCNPSEADRVTCETTNKPWHILSWPGNMLYSWEPEGYEAPLVGRTFSYGTLDCCTLMRDYFKKELNIEFDCDSGQDGWWDKGENRYLENYENQRSEERR
;
A
#
# COMPACT_ATOMS: atom_id res chain seq x y z
N MET A 1 -7.47 9.75 -14.55
CA MET A 1 -7.70 10.87 -13.57
C MET A 1 -8.01 12.15 -14.35
N ILE A 2 -9.13 12.81 -14.07
CA ILE A 2 -9.47 14.11 -14.67
C ILE A 2 -8.76 15.27 -13.94
N GLU A 3 -8.63 16.43 -14.60
CA GLU A 3 -7.87 17.60 -14.07
C GLU A 3 -8.36 18.04 -12.68
N ARG A 4 -9.66 18.07 -12.42
CA ARG A 4 -10.21 18.45 -11.13
C ARG A 4 -9.78 17.49 -10.02
N THR A 5 -9.80 16.19 -10.29
CA THR A 5 -9.38 15.14 -9.34
C THR A 5 -7.90 15.29 -9.01
N LEU A 6 -7.07 15.59 -10.02
CA LEU A 6 -5.64 15.86 -9.86
C LEU A 6 -5.39 17.13 -9.02
N GLU A 7 -6.17 18.18 -9.24
CA GLU A 7 -6.04 19.42 -8.47
C GLU A 7 -6.38 19.22 -6.98
N ASP A 8 -7.42 18.44 -6.68
CA ASP A 8 -7.77 18.10 -5.30
C ASP A 8 -6.69 17.21 -4.65
N PHE A 9 -6.07 16.30 -5.41
CA PHE A 9 -4.93 15.51 -4.96
C PHE A 9 -3.69 16.39 -4.69
N ARG A 10 -3.36 17.34 -5.56
CA ARG A 10 -2.27 18.31 -5.35
C ARG A 10 -2.44 19.12 -4.06
N LYS A 11 -3.64 19.62 -3.79
CA LYS A 11 -3.94 20.38 -2.56
C LYS A 11 -3.75 19.53 -1.31
N HIS A 12 -4.18 18.27 -1.35
CA HIS A 12 -3.98 17.35 -0.24
C HIS A 12 -2.48 17.07 -0.03
N THR A 13 -1.73 16.81 -1.13
CA THR A 13 -0.28 16.61 -1.09
C THR A 13 0.46 17.80 -0.48
N GLU A 14 0.09 19.02 -0.88
CA GLU A 14 0.67 20.25 -0.32
C GLU A 14 0.38 20.40 1.18
N ALA A 15 -0.85 20.06 1.60
CA ALA A 15 -1.26 20.16 2.99
C ALA A 15 -0.58 19.14 3.91
N GLU A 16 -0.33 17.92 3.41
CA GLU A 16 0.31 16.84 4.17
C GLU A 16 1.85 16.94 4.18
N TYR A 17 2.46 17.69 3.24
CA TYR A 17 3.91 17.81 3.19
C TYR A 17 4.52 18.22 4.54
N PRO A 18 5.61 17.58 5.03
CA PRO A 18 6.51 16.64 4.35
C PRO A 18 6.13 15.15 4.42
N LYS A 19 4.92 14.81 4.84
CA LYS A 19 4.43 13.43 4.85
C LYS A 19 3.97 13.01 3.46
N GLU A 20 3.94 11.70 3.20
CA GLU A 20 3.25 11.16 2.05
C GLU A 20 1.73 11.33 2.23
N ALA A 21 1.10 12.10 1.34
CA ALA A 21 -0.34 12.10 1.20
C ALA A 21 -0.78 10.80 0.51
N CYS A 22 -1.88 10.21 0.94
CA CYS A 22 -2.49 9.06 0.30
C CYS A 22 -4.00 9.25 0.14
N GLY A 23 -4.61 8.52 -0.76
CA GLY A 23 -6.04 8.62 -1.01
C GLY A 23 -6.51 7.81 -2.19
N PHE A 24 -7.75 8.04 -2.59
CA PHE A 24 -8.43 7.27 -3.60
C PHE A 24 -9.02 8.15 -4.71
N ILE A 25 -9.08 7.59 -5.91
CA ILE A 25 -10.01 8.06 -6.93
C ILE A 25 -11.30 7.27 -6.77
N VAL A 26 -12.40 7.96 -6.48
CA VAL A 26 -13.70 7.34 -6.24
C VAL A 26 -14.68 7.73 -7.34
N GLY A 27 -15.32 6.73 -7.92
CA GLY A 27 -16.40 6.90 -8.88
C GLY A 27 -17.74 7.11 -8.16
N VAL A 28 -18.32 8.29 -8.31
CA VAL A 28 -19.63 8.65 -7.73
C VAL A 28 -20.61 8.95 -8.85
N GLY A 29 -21.50 8.01 -9.16
CA GLY A 29 -22.37 8.08 -10.32
C GLY A 29 -21.55 8.13 -11.62
N LYS A 30 -21.64 9.23 -12.38
CA LYS A 30 -20.89 9.42 -13.64
C LYS A 30 -19.63 10.31 -13.48
N LYS A 31 -19.23 10.59 -12.25
CA LYS A 31 -18.10 11.49 -11.95
C LYS A 31 -17.05 10.76 -11.13
N GLU A 32 -15.79 11.10 -11.35
CA GLU A 32 -14.73 10.73 -10.44
C GLU A 32 -14.42 11.88 -9.48
N ARG A 33 -13.95 11.55 -8.27
CA ARG A 33 -13.52 12.48 -7.24
C ARG A 33 -12.29 11.95 -6.54
N TYR A 34 -11.43 12.84 -6.08
CA TYR A 34 -10.40 12.50 -5.13
C TYR A 34 -10.99 12.41 -3.72
N PHE A 35 -10.66 11.35 -3.00
CA PHE A 35 -10.97 11.16 -1.60
C PHE A 35 -9.63 11.11 -0.83
N PRO A 36 -9.31 12.11 0.01
CA PRO A 36 -8.12 12.10 0.84
C PRO A 36 -8.27 11.05 1.94
N ALA A 37 -7.23 10.25 2.16
CA ALA A 37 -7.17 9.28 3.24
C ALA A 37 -6.10 9.67 4.26
N ASN A 38 -6.28 9.27 5.52
CA ASN A 38 -5.27 9.46 6.54
C ASN A 38 -4.11 8.48 6.33
N ASN A 39 -2.89 9.00 6.37
CA ASN A 39 -1.68 8.18 6.43
C ASN A 39 -1.36 7.91 7.91
N ILE A 40 -1.52 6.65 8.34
CA ILE A 40 -1.27 6.21 9.73
C ILE A 40 0.10 5.54 9.93
N ALA A 41 1.01 5.65 8.95
CA ALA A 41 2.37 5.14 9.07
C ALA A 41 3.16 5.88 10.16
N GLU A 42 4.01 5.17 10.92
CA GLU A 42 4.88 5.79 11.93
C GLU A 42 5.91 6.73 11.31
N LEU A 43 6.44 6.37 10.13
CA LEU A 43 7.36 7.20 9.33
C LEU A 43 6.64 7.72 8.08
N ALA A 44 5.60 8.52 8.29
CA ALA A 44 4.74 9.01 7.24
C ALA A 44 5.43 9.87 6.16
N ASP A 45 6.68 10.30 6.41
CA ASP A 45 7.55 10.97 5.45
C ASP A 45 8.35 10.00 4.55
N LYS A 46 8.21 8.67 4.76
CA LYS A 46 8.94 7.61 4.05
C LYS A 46 8.04 6.60 3.35
N TYR A 47 6.85 6.40 3.88
CA TYR A 47 5.87 5.47 3.33
C TYR A 47 4.47 5.82 3.84
N PHE A 48 3.48 5.19 3.28
CA PHE A 48 2.11 5.38 3.74
C PHE A 48 1.45 4.05 4.11
N ILE A 49 0.57 4.15 5.09
CA ILE A 49 -0.41 3.12 5.45
C ILE A 49 -1.76 3.80 5.48
N ILE A 50 -2.66 3.37 4.61
CA ILE A 50 -4.00 3.94 4.56
C ILE A 50 -4.79 3.52 5.79
N ASP A 51 -5.37 4.48 6.50
CA ASP A 51 -6.29 4.23 7.59
C ASP A 51 -7.50 3.39 7.11
N PRO A 52 -7.79 2.24 7.75
CA PRO A 52 -8.94 1.41 7.40
C PRO A 52 -10.29 2.14 7.46
N VAL A 53 -10.43 3.14 8.34
CA VAL A 53 -11.65 3.96 8.41
C VAL A 53 -11.79 4.80 7.15
N SER A 54 -10.72 5.46 6.71
CA SER A 54 -10.70 6.21 5.45
C SER A 54 -11.00 5.33 4.23
N TYR A 55 -10.54 4.07 4.24
CA TYR A 55 -10.85 3.11 3.20
C TYR A 55 -12.35 2.79 3.14
N ALA A 56 -12.96 2.48 4.30
CA ALA A 56 -14.38 2.18 4.40
C ALA A 56 -15.25 3.38 3.98
N GLU A 57 -14.89 4.60 4.39
CA GLU A 57 -15.58 5.83 3.98
C GLU A 57 -15.51 6.06 2.47
N ALA A 58 -14.38 5.75 1.85
CA ALA A 58 -14.23 5.84 0.39
C ALA A 58 -15.13 4.83 -0.33
N GLU A 59 -15.26 3.60 0.18
CA GLU A 59 -16.18 2.58 -0.36
C GLU A 59 -17.65 2.99 -0.19
N ASP A 60 -18.00 3.56 0.96
CA ASP A 60 -19.37 4.08 1.20
C ASP A 60 -19.70 5.25 0.25
N MET A 61 -18.71 6.05 -0.12
CA MET A 61 -18.89 7.15 -1.07
C MET A 61 -19.12 6.66 -2.49
N GLY A 62 -18.48 5.55 -2.91
CA GLY A 62 -18.61 5.01 -4.25
C GLY A 62 -17.60 3.93 -4.60
N THR A 63 -17.41 3.68 -5.89
CA THR A 63 -16.46 2.67 -6.35
C THR A 63 -15.04 3.22 -6.34
N ILE A 64 -14.12 2.59 -5.64
CA ILE A 64 -12.69 2.93 -5.69
C ILE A 64 -12.14 2.54 -7.07
N LEU A 65 -11.75 3.54 -7.85
CA LEU A 65 -11.24 3.43 -9.22
C LEU A 65 -9.72 3.42 -9.29
N GLY A 66 -9.02 3.94 -8.27
CA GLY A 66 -7.57 4.00 -8.24
C GLY A 66 -7.06 4.47 -6.88
N ILE A 67 -5.76 4.26 -6.66
CA ILE A 67 -5.05 4.64 -5.44
C ILE A 67 -4.04 5.74 -5.78
N CYS A 68 -3.93 6.73 -4.91
CA CYS A 68 -3.03 7.87 -5.05
C CYS A 68 -2.12 7.97 -3.83
N HIS A 69 -0.84 8.28 -4.05
CA HIS A 69 0.04 8.74 -2.98
C HIS A 69 1.09 9.73 -3.51
N SER A 70 1.76 10.43 -2.60
CA SER A 70 2.79 11.39 -2.98
C SER A 70 4.16 10.95 -2.52
N HIS A 71 5.20 11.35 -3.27
CA HIS A 71 6.61 11.19 -2.90
C HIS A 71 7.20 12.55 -2.53
N PRO A 72 7.35 12.86 -1.22
CA PRO A 72 7.97 14.10 -0.77
C PRO A 72 9.47 14.14 -1.09
N ASN A 73 9.92 15.21 -1.78
CA ASN A 73 11.32 15.43 -2.15
C ASN A 73 11.96 14.36 -3.06
N GLU A 74 11.14 13.48 -3.64
CA GLU A 74 11.57 12.39 -4.53
C GLU A 74 10.87 12.48 -5.89
N GLY A 75 11.29 11.64 -6.83
CA GLY A 75 10.63 11.50 -8.13
C GLY A 75 9.31 10.73 -8.03
N CYS A 76 8.54 10.75 -9.11
CA CYS A 76 7.27 10.03 -9.19
C CYS A 76 7.41 8.57 -9.67
N ASN A 77 8.61 8.01 -9.72
CA ASN A 77 8.80 6.61 -10.10
C ASN A 77 8.33 5.68 -8.97
N PRO A 78 7.56 4.63 -9.27
CA PRO A 78 7.12 3.69 -8.26
C PRO A 78 8.31 2.92 -7.66
N SER A 79 8.28 2.70 -6.37
CA SER A 79 9.14 1.76 -5.67
C SER A 79 8.76 0.30 -6.01
N GLU A 80 9.59 -0.67 -5.64
CA GLU A 80 9.21 -2.08 -5.77
C GLU A 80 7.97 -2.43 -4.93
N ALA A 81 7.85 -1.82 -3.74
CA ALA A 81 6.69 -2.01 -2.88
C ALA A 81 5.41 -1.44 -3.51
N ASP A 82 5.47 -0.26 -4.14
CA ASP A 82 4.34 0.33 -4.86
C ASP A 82 3.87 -0.59 -5.99
N ARG A 83 4.81 -1.16 -6.75
CA ARG A 83 4.49 -2.06 -7.85
C ARG A 83 3.81 -3.33 -7.37
N VAL A 84 4.34 -3.98 -6.32
CA VAL A 84 3.73 -5.19 -5.73
C VAL A 84 2.36 -4.88 -5.15
N THR A 85 2.19 -3.75 -4.47
CA THR A 85 0.91 -3.38 -3.88
C THR A 85 -0.12 -3.00 -4.95
N CYS A 86 0.31 -2.41 -6.07
CA CYS A 86 -0.54 -2.17 -7.23
C CYS A 86 -1.12 -3.50 -7.77
N GLU A 87 -0.28 -4.54 -7.93
CA GLU A 87 -0.73 -5.87 -8.34
C GLU A 87 -1.75 -6.46 -7.36
N THR A 88 -1.46 -6.36 -6.07
CA THR A 88 -2.32 -6.90 -5.00
C THR A 88 -3.69 -6.21 -4.95
N THR A 89 -3.71 -4.88 -5.12
CA THR A 89 -4.96 -4.10 -5.12
C THR A 89 -5.75 -4.23 -6.41
N ASN A 90 -5.10 -4.67 -7.48
CA ASN A 90 -5.67 -4.80 -8.83
C ASN A 90 -6.39 -3.52 -9.29
N LYS A 91 -5.76 -2.37 -9.07
CA LYS A 91 -6.29 -1.04 -9.42
C LYS A 91 -5.19 -0.16 -10.00
N PRO A 92 -5.55 0.84 -10.82
CA PRO A 92 -4.62 1.89 -11.22
C PRO A 92 -4.03 2.64 -10.03
N TRP A 93 -2.76 2.96 -10.11
CA TRP A 93 -2.03 3.74 -9.10
C TRP A 93 -1.48 5.04 -9.70
N HIS A 94 -1.38 6.07 -8.86
CA HIS A 94 -0.93 7.40 -9.23
C HIS A 94 0.02 7.94 -8.18
N ILE A 95 1.23 8.34 -8.59
CA ILE A 95 2.23 8.96 -7.72
C ILE A 95 2.43 10.41 -8.14
N LEU A 96 2.32 11.32 -7.19
CA LEU A 96 2.64 12.73 -7.36
C LEU A 96 3.93 13.07 -6.62
N SER A 97 5.00 13.45 -7.34
CA SER A 97 6.19 13.99 -6.70
C SER A 97 5.92 15.39 -6.16
N TRP A 98 6.39 15.70 -4.95
CA TRP A 98 6.23 17.01 -4.36
C TRP A 98 7.55 17.51 -3.73
N PRO A 99 7.98 18.77 -3.97
CA PRO A 99 7.30 19.81 -4.75
C PRO A 99 7.50 19.75 -6.27
N GLY A 100 8.10 18.69 -6.81
CA GLY A 100 8.38 18.52 -8.24
C GLY A 100 7.15 18.55 -9.14
N ASN A 101 5.96 18.28 -8.60
CA ASN A 101 4.65 18.32 -9.25
C ASN A 101 4.58 17.48 -10.52
N MET A 102 5.29 16.36 -10.56
CA MET A 102 5.23 15.38 -11.66
C MET A 102 4.30 14.24 -11.25
N LEU A 103 3.42 13.85 -12.17
CA LEU A 103 2.49 12.74 -11.99
C LEU A 103 2.95 11.54 -12.82
N TYR A 104 3.01 10.37 -12.18
CA TYR A 104 3.15 9.09 -12.85
C TYR A 104 1.93 8.23 -12.55
N SER A 105 1.45 7.49 -13.56
CA SER A 105 0.28 6.61 -13.41
C SER A 105 0.55 5.29 -14.12
N TRP A 106 0.17 4.19 -13.49
CA TRP A 106 0.26 2.85 -14.08
C TRP A 106 -0.88 1.96 -13.60
N GLU A 107 -0.99 0.81 -14.20
CA GLU A 107 -1.98 -0.23 -13.89
C GLU A 107 -1.25 -1.54 -13.59
N PRO A 108 -1.90 -2.51 -12.96
CA PRO A 108 -1.33 -3.85 -12.79
C PRO A 108 -0.88 -4.43 -14.14
N GLU A 109 0.37 -4.89 -14.18
CA GLU A 109 1.03 -5.42 -15.38
C GLU A 109 1.62 -6.81 -15.18
N GLY A 110 1.32 -7.46 -14.04
CA GLY A 110 1.86 -8.76 -13.66
C GLY A 110 3.26 -8.66 -13.06
N TYR A 111 3.60 -7.56 -12.38
CA TYR A 111 4.90 -7.39 -11.75
C TYR A 111 5.08 -8.33 -10.56
N GLU A 112 6.19 -9.06 -10.57
CA GLU A 112 6.65 -9.87 -9.43
C GLU A 112 8.02 -9.37 -8.96
N ALA A 113 8.14 -9.07 -7.67
CA ALA A 113 9.42 -8.69 -7.10
C ALA A 113 10.45 -9.84 -7.20
N PRO A 114 11.72 -9.55 -7.48
CA PRO A 114 12.74 -10.58 -7.51
C PRO A 114 12.92 -11.23 -6.12
N LEU A 115 13.27 -12.52 -6.07
CA LEU A 115 13.58 -13.18 -4.79
C LEU A 115 14.89 -12.68 -4.18
N VAL A 116 15.83 -12.25 -5.02
CA VAL A 116 17.15 -11.76 -4.59
C VAL A 116 17.31 -10.30 -5.00
N GLY A 117 17.79 -9.48 -4.05
CA GLY A 117 18.07 -8.06 -4.31
C GLY A 117 16.87 -7.13 -4.16
N ARG A 118 15.71 -7.62 -3.70
CA ARG A 118 14.54 -6.77 -3.41
C ARG A 118 14.80 -5.80 -2.27
N THR A 119 14.26 -4.62 -2.37
CA THR A 119 14.30 -3.63 -1.28
C THR A 119 13.32 -4.03 -0.18
N PHE A 120 13.78 -4.03 1.08
CA PHE A 120 12.92 -4.33 2.22
C PHE A 120 11.80 -3.28 2.36
N SER A 121 10.57 -3.78 2.49
CA SER A 121 9.40 -2.98 2.85
C SER A 121 8.48 -3.84 3.71
N TYR A 122 8.21 -3.36 4.93
CA TYR A 122 7.40 -4.10 5.90
C TYR A 122 5.99 -4.38 5.36
N GLY A 123 5.50 -5.60 5.58
CA GLY A 123 4.18 -6.05 5.11
C GLY A 123 4.05 -6.30 3.60
N THR A 124 5.02 -5.84 2.80
CA THR A 124 4.98 -5.95 1.33
C THR A 124 6.17 -6.74 0.77
N LEU A 125 7.39 -6.41 1.18
CA LEU A 125 8.63 -7.01 0.71
C LEU A 125 9.55 -7.37 1.89
N ASP A 126 9.00 -7.99 2.91
CA ASP A 126 9.69 -8.44 4.11
C ASP A 126 10.07 -9.94 4.06
N CYS A 127 10.58 -10.47 5.17
CA CYS A 127 10.99 -11.87 5.24
C CYS A 127 9.81 -12.85 5.12
N CYS A 128 8.63 -12.47 5.60
CA CYS A 128 7.43 -13.30 5.51
C CYS A 128 6.96 -13.39 4.06
N THR A 129 6.83 -12.26 3.39
CA THR A 129 6.44 -12.20 1.98
C THR A 129 7.50 -12.81 1.06
N LEU A 130 8.80 -12.69 1.39
CA LEU A 130 9.87 -13.38 0.64
C LEU A 130 9.71 -14.90 0.72
N MET A 131 9.40 -15.42 1.89
CA MET A 131 9.17 -16.85 2.10
C MET A 131 7.96 -17.34 1.30
N ARG A 132 6.82 -16.61 1.36
CA ARG A 132 5.62 -16.89 0.57
C ARG A 132 5.94 -16.93 -0.93
N ASP A 133 6.63 -15.90 -1.43
CA ASP A 133 6.97 -15.77 -2.85
C ASP A 133 7.92 -16.87 -3.31
N TYR A 134 8.89 -17.25 -2.47
CA TYR A 134 9.80 -18.38 -2.74
C TYR A 134 9.04 -19.71 -2.84
N PHE A 135 8.19 -20.02 -1.87
CA PHE A 135 7.43 -21.27 -1.88
C PHE A 135 6.46 -21.34 -3.06
N LYS A 136 5.81 -20.24 -3.39
CA LYS A 136 4.95 -20.15 -4.57
C LYS A 136 5.74 -20.37 -5.86
N LYS A 137 6.86 -19.67 -6.03
CA LYS A 137 7.61 -19.62 -7.29
C LYS A 137 8.41 -20.90 -7.55
N GLU A 138 9.10 -21.40 -6.52
CA GLU A 138 10.03 -22.52 -6.66
C GLU A 138 9.39 -23.88 -6.35
N LEU A 139 8.37 -23.93 -5.51
CA LEU A 139 7.77 -25.16 -5.04
C LEU A 139 6.31 -25.33 -5.43
N ASN A 140 5.68 -24.29 -6.02
CA ASN A 140 4.24 -24.24 -6.33
C ASN A 140 3.35 -24.53 -5.10
N ILE A 141 3.79 -24.02 -3.93
CA ILE A 141 3.07 -24.12 -2.66
C ILE A 141 2.58 -22.72 -2.30
N GLU A 142 1.28 -22.58 -2.11
CA GLU A 142 0.68 -21.34 -1.63
C GLU A 142 0.38 -21.44 -0.14
N PHE A 143 0.72 -20.41 0.61
CA PHE A 143 0.34 -20.24 2.00
C PHE A 143 0.18 -18.75 2.33
N ASP A 144 -0.68 -18.46 3.30
CA ASP A 144 -0.86 -17.12 3.79
C ASP A 144 0.26 -16.71 4.73
N CYS A 145 0.63 -15.45 4.66
CA CYS A 145 1.69 -14.85 5.44
C CYS A 145 1.18 -13.53 6.02
N ASP A 146 1.10 -13.47 7.34
CA ASP A 146 0.73 -12.26 8.07
C ASP A 146 1.97 -11.66 8.73
N SER A 147 2.45 -10.55 8.18
CA SER A 147 3.57 -9.78 8.77
C SER A 147 3.16 -9.01 10.03
N GLY A 148 1.86 -8.93 10.31
CA GLY A 148 1.29 -8.20 11.43
C GLY A 148 1.19 -6.69 11.21
N GLN A 149 0.95 -5.95 12.29
CA GLN A 149 0.98 -4.49 12.27
C GLN A 149 2.41 -3.99 12.34
N ASP A 150 2.72 -2.90 11.64
CA ASP A 150 4.02 -2.25 11.73
C ASP A 150 4.35 -1.85 13.19
N GLY A 151 5.62 -2.01 13.59
CA GLY A 151 6.07 -1.70 14.94
C GLY A 151 5.59 -2.65 16.05
N TRP A 152 5.02 -3.83 15.74
CA TRP A 152 4.57 -4.79 16.76
C TRP A 152 5.70 -5.24 17.71
N TRP A 153 6.92 -5.35 17.20
CA TRP A 153 8.09 -5.72 18.01
C TRP A 153 8.45 -4.70 19.10
N ASP A 154 8.19 -3.40 18.86
CA ASP A 154 8.43 -2.32 19.83
C ASP A 154 7.33 -2.29 20.91
N LYS A 155 6.17 -2.89 20.65
CA LYS A 155 5.05 -3.01 21.58
C LYS A 155 5.19 -4.21 22.52
N GLY A 156 6.26 -5.00 22.38
CA GLY A 156 6.52 -6.19 23.20
C GLY A 156 5.62 -7.38 22.86
N GLU A 157 4.93 -7.36 21.73
CA GLU A 157 4.15 -8.48 21.23
C GLU A 157 5.07 -9.60 20.75
N ASN A 158 4.68 -10.85 20.95
CA ASN A 158 5.41 -12.02 20.42
C ASN A 158 4.55 -12.78 19.41
N ARG A 159 4.30 -12.15 18.28
CA ARG A 159 3.40 -12.69 17.25
C ARG A 159 3.83 -14.02 16.67
N TYR A 160 5.13 -14.31 16.62
CA TYR A 160 5.60 -15.63 16.19
C TYR A 160 5.14 -16.73 17.12
N LEU A 161 5.21 -16.51 18.44
CA LEU A 161 4.77 -17.48 19.42
C LEU A 161 3.24 -17.61 19.43
N GLU A 162 2.52 -16.50 19.37
CA GLU A 162 1.06 -16.45 19.33
C GLU A 162 0.50 -17.16 18.09
N ASN A 163 1.05 -16.88 16.92
CA ASN A 163 0.66 -17.55 15.67
C ASN A 163 0.98 -19.05 15.70
N TYR A 164 2.13 -19.45 16.24
CA TYR A 164 2.49 -20.86 16.41
C TYR A 164 1.52 -21.60 17.34
N GLU A 165 1.14 -20.99 18.45
CA GLU A 165 0.18 -21.58 19.39
C GLU A 165 -1.23 -21.69 18.79
N ASN A 166 -1.67 -20.69 18.03
CA ASN A 166 -2.94 -20.69 17.33
C ASN A 166 -3.01 -21.80 16.27
N GLN A 167 -2.02 -21.92 15.40
CA GLN A 167 -1.95 -22.98 14.40
C GLN A 167 -1.93 -24.37 15.03
N ARG A 168 -1.17 -24.55 16.10
CA ARG A 168 -1.12 -25.82 16.84
C ARG A 168 -2.43 -26.19 17.52
N SER A 169 -3.27 -25.21 17.85
CA SER A 169 -4.61 -25.45 18.43
C SER A 169 -5.62 -25.88 17.36
N GLU A 170 -5.45 -25.45 16.12
CA GLU A 170 -6.30 -25.85 14.98
C GLU A 170 -6.02 -27.28 14.50
N GLU A 171 -4.75 -27.69 14.47
CA GLU A 171 -4.34 -29.06 14.11
C GLU A 171 -4.82 -30.14 15.13
N ARG A 172 -5.26 -29.74 16.32
CA ARG A 172 -5.74 -30.65 17.38
C ARG A 172 -7.28 -30.79 17.44
N ARG A 173 -8.00 -30.13 16.54
CA ARG A 173 -9.46 -30.23 16.42
C ARG A 173 -9.87 -31.12 15.26
#